data_b574cf9a300b7fee7dfa9547ee79217b
#
_entry.id   b574cf9a300b7fee7dfa9547ee79217b
#
_cell.length_a   1.000
_cell.length_b   1.000
_cell.length_c   1.000
_cell.angle_alpha   90.00
_cell.angle_beta   90.00
_cell.angle_gamma   90.00
#
_symmetry.space_group_name_H-M   'P 1'
#
loop_
_entity.id
_entity.type
_entity.pdbx_description
1 polymer ?
#
loop_
_entity_poly.entity_id
_entity_poly.type
_entity_poly.pdbx_seq_one_letter_code
_entity_poly.pdbx_strand_id
1 'polypeptide(L)'
;TVIAVAEVALIMGNTRESIAVAVAGLVWFVLTVSFHNLVHDGVITSLRLRWRTNELVHSLQSERERLAAANSLLANQAVHDSLTGLRNRRGTMEVLEEALAEARREGHRVGVLYIDLDRFKTVNDALGHRAGDHLLEVVADRVQRVLPRNATPGRLGGDELVAIVPGADDHHALLELAARIGRTVSEPLHLDGREVNVSASIGIAVGPDDGDHA
;
A
#
# COMPACT_ATOMS: atom_id res chain seq x y z
N THR A 1 -41.68 50.22 -13.42
CA THR A 1 -42.81 49.51 -14.08
C THR A 1 -44.14 49.74 -13.35
N VAL A 2 -44.17 49.68 -12.02
CA VAL A 2 -45.38 49.99 -11.22
C VAL A 2 -45.78 51.47 -11.33
N ILE A 3 -44.77 52.37 -11.34
CA ILE A 3 -44.97 53.83 -11.55
C ILE A 3 -45.58 54.13 -12.93
N ALA A 4 -45.08 53.45 -13.99
CA ALA A 4 -45.61 53.65 -15.34
C ALA A 4 -47.09 53.19 -15.48
N VAL A 5 -47.48 52.12 -14.81
CA VAL A 5 -48.86 51.63 -14.79
C VAL A 5 -49.77 52.59 -13.99
N ALA A 6 -49.24 53.11 -12.87
CA ALA A 6 -49.97 54.12 -12.09
C ALA A 6 -50.14 55.45 -12.86
N GLU A 7 -49.13 55.92 -13.62
CA GLU A 7 -49.18 57.10 -14.47
C GLU A 7 -50.18 56.91 -15.61
N VAL A 8 -50.20 55.77 -16.30
CA VAL A 8 -51.19 55.49 -17.37
C VAL A 8 -52.60 55.44 -16.77
N ALA A 9 -52.83 54.91 -15.63
CA ALA A 9 -54.14 54.89 -14.94
C ALA A 9 -54.60 56.28 -14.52
N LEU A 10 -53.68 57.20 -14.20
CA LEU A 10 -53.94 58.57 -13.84
C LEU A 10 -54.31 59.41 -15.10
N ILE A 11 -53.65 59.14 -16.23
CA ILE A 11 -53.91 59.85 -17.52
C ILE A 11 -55.22 59.43 -18.17
N MET A 12 -55.62 58.14 -18.01
CA MET A 12 -56.86 57.60 -18.62
C MET A 12 -58.16 57.98 -17.90
N GLY A 13 -58.10 58.75 -16.81
CA GLY A 13 -59.23 59.10 -15.99
C GLY A 13 -59.78 57.97 -15.15
N ASN A 14 -60.54 58.29 -14.10
CA ASN A 14 -60.97 57.29 -13.08
C ASN A 14 -62.18 56.45 -13.59
N THR A 15 -62.00 55.76 -14.73
CA THR A 15 -62.98 54.84 -15.29
C THR A 15 -62.77 53.45 -14.81
N ARG A 16 -63.84 52.63 -14.81
CA ARG A 16 -63.72 51.17 -14.39
C ARG A 16 -62.68 50.42 -15.18
N GLU A 17 -62.44 50.76 -16.42
CA GLU A 17 -61.48 50.15 -17.32
C GLU A 17 -60.03 50.50 -16.93
N SER A 18 -59.72 51.74 -16.53
CA SER A 18 -58.36 52.10 -16.07
C SER A 18 -57.99 51.45 -14.75
N ILE A 19 -58.91 51.25 -13.86
CA ILE A 19 -58.73 50.55 -12.62
C ILE A 19 -58.42 49.02 -12.89
N ALA A 20 -59.18 48.44 -13.83
CA ALA A 20 -58.99 47.03 -14.20
C ALA A 20 -57.57 46.77 -14.80
N VAL A 21 -57.11 47.69 -15.68
CA VAL A 21 -55.75 47.64 -16.27
C VAL A 21 -54.66 47.77 -15.17
N ALA A 22 -54.86 48.71 -14.22
CA ALA A 22 -53.90 48.93 -13.15
C ALA A 22 -53.81 47.67 -12.20
N VAL A 23 -54.96 47.07 -11.87
CA VAL A 23 -55.01 45.84 -11.05
C VAL A 23 -54.37 44.64 -11.78
N ALA A 24 -54.67 44.49 -13.10
CA ALA A 24 -54.04 43.42 -13.89
C ALA A 24 -52.51 43.60 -13.97
N GLY A 25 -52.02 44.84 -14.15
CA GLY A 25 -50.58 45.14 -14.13
C GLY A 25 -49.90 44.84 -12.80
N LEU A 26 -50.57 45.15 -11.70
CA LEU A 26 -50.06 44.84 -10.35
C LEU A 26 -49.98 43.35 -10.10
N VAL A 27 -51.05 42.60 -10.46
CA VAL A 27 -51.10 41.14 -10.35
C VAL A 27 -49.98 40.51 -11.19
N TRP A 28 -49.85 40.95 -12.45
CA TRP A 28 -48.78 40.46 -13.32
C TRP A 28 -47.39 40.74 -12.75
N PHE A 29 -47.15 41.93 -12.19
CA PHE A 29 -45.88 42.27 -11.54
C PHE A 29 -45.58 41.39 -10.33
N VAL A 30 -46.56 41.20 -9.43
CA VAL A 30 -46.41 40.33 -8.27
C VAL A 30 -46.11 38.88 -8.68
N LEU A 31 -46.81 38.35 -9.69
CA LEU A 31 -46.57 37.01 -10.19
C LEU A 31 -45.15 36.87 -10.78
N THR A 32 -44.72 37.87 -11.56
CA THR A 32 -43.39 37.86 -12.17
C THR A 32 -42.28 37.90 -11.13
N VAL A 33 -42.41 38.76 -10.12
CA VAL A 33 -41.44 38.84 -9.01
C VAL A 33 -41.42 37.55 -8.19
N SER A 34 -42.60 37.02 -7.87
CA SER A 34 -42.72 35.76 -7.11
C SER A 34 -42.11 34.58 -7.87
N PHE A 35 -42.39 34.49 -9.17
CA PHE A 35 -41.79 33.46 -10.02
C PHE A 35 -40.29 33.60 -10.12
N HIS A 36 -39.78 34.83 -10.32
CA HIS A 36 -38.35 35.10 -10.36
C HIS A 36 -37.64 34.65 -9.05
N ASN A 37 -38.21 35.03 -7.91
CA ASN A 37 -37.64 34.65 -6.61
C ASN A 37 -37.66 33.14 -6.39
N LEU A 38 -38.77 32.48 -6.77
CA LEU A 38 -38.87 31.03 -6.65
C LEU A 38 -37.83 30.29 -7.49
N VAL A 39 -37.64 30.72 -8.75
CA VAL A 39 -36.63 30.12 -9.65
C VAL A 39 -35.22 30.43 -9.15
N HIS A 40 -34.97 31.68 -8.77
CA HIS A 40 -33.66 32.07 -8.26
C HIS A 40 -33.25 31.28 -7.02
N ASP A 41 -34.12 31.20 -6.04
CA ASP A 41 -33.84 30.46 -4.81
C ASP A 41 -33.65 28.97 -5.06
N GLY A 42 -34.45 28.36 -5.93
CA GLY A 42 -34.32 26.97 -6.36
C GLY A 42 -32.97 26.69 -7.04
N VAL A 43 -32.56 27.56 -7.97
CA VAL A 43 -31.26 27.42 -8.67
C VAL A 43 -30.10 27.59 -7.69
N ILE A 44 -30.10 28.62 -6.88
CA ILE A 44 -29.00 28.87 -5.92
C ILE A 44 -28.89 27.72 -4.92
N THR A 45 -30.01 27.22 -4.42
CA THR A 45 -30.02 26.10 -3.49
C THR A 45 -29.48 24.81 -4.13
N SER A 46 -29.89 24.50 -5.37
CA SER A 46 -29.42 23.32 -6.10
C SER A 46 -27.92 23.40 -6.40
N LEU A 47 -27.42 24.58 -6.77
CA LEU A 47 -25.99 24.79 -6.97
C LEU A 47 -25.19 24.61 -5.68
N ARG A 48 -25.65 25.20 -4.58
CA ARG A 48 -25.00 25.02 -3.26
C ARG A 48 -24.95 23.56 -2.83
N LEU A 49 -26.02 22.81 -3.02
CA LEU A 49 -26.05 21.38 -2.72
C LEU A 49 -25.04 20.59 -3.58
N ARG A 50 -24.98 20.87 -4.89
CA ARG A 50 -24.01 20.24 -5.78
C ARG A 50 -22.57 20.53 -5.36
N TRP A 51 -22.25 21.78 -5.02
CA TRP A 51 -20.92 22.15 -4.53
C TRP A 51 -20.55 21.40 -3.26
N ARG A 52 -21.44 21.38 -2.27
CA ARG A 52 -21.23 20.63 -1.02
C ARG A 52 -21.06 19.13 -1.26
N THR A 53 -21.89 18.57 -2.14
CA THR A 53 -21.79 17.14 -2.46
C THR A 53 -20.43 16.83 -3.13
N ASN A 54 -20.00 17.65 -4.08
CA ASN A 54 -18.70 17.48 -4.71
C ASN A 54 -17.54 17.62 -3.71
N GLU A 55 -17.59 18.62 -2.85
CA GLU A 55 -16.58 18.80 -1.79
C GLU A 55 -16.50 17.58 -0.86
N LEU A 56 -17.65 17.08 -0.43
CA LEU A 56 -17.72 15.85 0.40
C LEU A 56 -17.20 14.63 -0.35
N VAL A 57 -17.55 14.46 -1.63
CA VAL A 57 -17.03 13.34 -2.44
C VAL A 57 -15.53 13.41 -2.57
N HIS A 58 -14.95 14.58 -2.85
CA HIS A 58 -13.51 14.76 -2.93
C HIS A 58 -12.81 14.50 -1.58
N SER A 59 -13.38 14.98 -0.49
CA SER A 59 -12.82 14.75 0.84
C SER A 59 -12.85 13.26 1.22
N LEU A 60 -13.96 12.57 0.95
CA LEU A 60 -14.09 11.14 1.18
C LEU A 60 -13.14 10.30 0.31
N GLN A 61 -12.95 10.69 -0.95
CA GLN A 61 -11.98 10.03 -1.83
C GLN A 61 -10.55 10.16 -1.31
N SER A 62 -10.14 11.37 -0.93
CA SER A 62 -8.80 11.62 -0.38
C SER A 62 -8.55 10.85 0.92
N GLU A 63 -9.55 10.78 1.81
CA GLU A 63 -9.45 10.01 3.05
C GLU A 63 -9.38 8.52 2.79
N ARG A 64 -10.17 8.01 1.83
CA ARG A 64 -10.13 6.60 1.42
C ARG A 64 -8.77 6.21 0.83
N GLU A 65 -8.17 7.07 0.02
CA GLU A 65 -6.83 6.87 -0.52
C GLU A 65 -5.77 6.84 0.58
N ARG A 66 -5.85 7.75 1.56
CA ARG A 66 -4.96 7.76 2.73
C ARG A 66 -5.09 6.48 3.56
N LEU A 67 -6.31 6.04 3.84
CA LEU A 67 -6.56 4.80 4.57
C LEU A 67 -6.05 3.58 3.79
N ALA A 68 -6.27 3.52 2.48
CA ALA A 68 -5.75 2.44 1.64
C ALA A 68 -4.22 2.40 1.65
N ALA A 69 -3.55 3.55 1.53
CA ALA A 69 -2.10 3.65 1.61
C ALA A 69 -1.56 3.24 3.00
N ALA A 70 -2.21 3.69 4.08
CA ALA A 70 -1.84 3.31 5.44
C ALA A 70 -2.02 1.80 5.67
N ASN A 71 -3.13 1.23 5.22
CA ASN A 71 -3.38 -0.21 5.33
C ASN A 71 -2.38 -1.04 4.52
N SER A 72 -2.02 -0.60 3.31
CA SER A 72 -1.00 -1.29 2.50
C SER A 72 0.38 -1.24 3.17
N LEU A 73 0.74 -0.11 3.79
CA LEU A 73 1.98 0.02 4.55
C LEU A 73 1.99 -0.92 5.77
N LEU A 74 0.91 -0.92 6.54
CA LEU A 74 0.76 -1.82 7.70
C LEU A 74 0.80 -3.30 7.28
N ALA A 75 0.12 -3.67 6.21
CA ALA A 75 0.15 -5.03 5.67
C ALA A 75 1.57 -5.42 5.23
N ASN A 76 2.30 -4.51 4.58
CA ASN A 76 3.68 -4.77 4.17
C ASN A 76 4.61 -4.94 5.40
N GLN A 77 4.50 -4.06 6.39
CA GLN A 77 5.27 -4.18 7.65
C GLN A 77 4.91 -5.45 8.45
N ALA A 78 3.69 -5.96 8.31
CA ALA A 78 3.28 -7.19 9.00
C ALA A 78 4.00 -8.45 8.49
N VAL A 79 4.50 -8.46 7.24
CA VAL A 79 5.10 -9.64 6.60
C VAL A 79 6.53 -9.42 6.09
N HIS A 80 7.10 -8.21 6.24
CA HIS A 80 8.48 -7.90 5.85
C HIS A 80 9.31 -7.43 7.05
N ASP A 81 10.61 -7.71 7.00
CA ASP A 81 11.61 -7.19 7.93
C ASP A 81 12.00 -5.75 7.54
N SER A 82 11.91 -4.83 8.48
CA SER A 82 12.12 -3.40 8.22
C SER A 82 13.56 -3.02 7.89
N LEU A 83 14.55 -3.83 8.29
CA LEU A 83 15.95 -3.58 8.02
C LEU A 83 16.34 -4.08 6.63
N THR A 84 16.04 -5.34 6.33
CA THR A 84 16.52 -6.01 5.13
C THR A 84 15.54 -5.99 3.96
N GLY A 85 14.27 -5.67 4.21
CA GLY A 85 13.18 -5.74 3.22
C GLY A 85 12.76 -7.17 2.84
N LEU A 86 13.42 -8.20 3.36
CA LEU A 86 13.05 -9.59 3.16
C LEU A 86 11.74 -9.94 3.87
N ARG A 87 11.16 -11.12 3.62
CA ARG A 87 10.06 -11.62 4.44
C ARG A 87 10.51 -11.73 5.90
N ASN A 88 9.71 -11.23 6.84
CA ASN A 88 9.96 -11.46 8.26
C ASN A 88 9.55 -12.89 8.65
N ARG A 89 9.74 -13.28 9.91
CA ARG A 89 9.38 -14.62 10.40
C ARG A 89 7.96 -15.01 10.02
N ARG A 90 6.98 -14.12 10.22
CA ARG A 90 5.58 -14.40 9.90
C ARG A 90 5.37 -14.59 8.39
N GLY A 91 5.82 -13.66 7.58
CA GLY A 91 5.69 -13.74 6.12
C GLY A 91 6.42 -14.95 5.52
N THR A 92 7.53 -15.37 6.14
CA THR A 92 8.27 -16.58 5.76
C THR A 92 7.47 -17.85 6.07
N MET A 93 6.87 -17.93 7.26
CA MET A 93 6.06 -19.10 7.63
C MET A 93 4.81 -19.23 6.74
N GLU A 94 4.14 -18.12 6.44
CA GLU A 94 3.01 -18.10 5.50
C GLU A 94 3.41 -18.68 4.13
N VAL A 95 4.53 -18.23 3.56
CA VAL A 95 5.04 -18.76 2.27
C VAL A 95 5.44 -20.23 2.35
N LEU A 96 6.06 -20.66 3.45
CA LEU A 96 6.45 -22.06 3.64
C LEU A 96 5.24 -22.98 3.72
N GLU A 97 4.22 -22.61 4.48
CA GLU A 97 2.96 -23.37 4.59
C GLU A 97 2.26 -23.49 3.22
N GLU A 98 2.18 -22.42 2.45
CA GLU A 98 1.61 -22.42 1.09
C GLU A 98 2.42 -23.33 0.15
N ALA A 99 3.75 -23.21 0.15
CA ALA A 99 4.63 -24.03 -0.69
C ALA A 99 4.54 -25.52 -0.34
N LEU A 100 4.50 -25.89 0.96
CA LEU A 100 4.32 -27.26 1.40
C LEU A 100 2.94 -27.82 1.00
N ALA A 101 1.88 -27.02 1.12
CA ALA A 101 0.54 -27.43 0.71
C ALA A 101 0.44 -27.66 -0.80
N GLU A 102 1.08 -26.83 -1.61
CA GLU A 102 1.18 -26.99 -3.07
C GLU A 102 2.00 -28.23 -3.44
N ALA A 103 3.17 -28.40 -2.84
CA ALA A 103 4.05 -29.54 -3.06
C ALA A 103 3.35 -30.88 -2.79
N ARG A 104 2.55 -30.98 -1.72
CA ARG A 104 1.74 -32.18 -1.42
C ARG A 104 0.69 -32.48 -2.49
N ARG A 105 0.06 -31.44 -3.06
CA ARG A 105 -0.96 -31.61 -4.11
C ARG A 105 -0.37 -32.05 -5.45
N GLU A 106 0.80 -31.52 -5.79
CA GLU A 106 1.41 -31.68 -7.09
C GLU A 106 2.49 -32.75 -7.13
N GLY A 107 2.88 -33.29 -5.97
CA GLY A 107 3.92 -34.30 -5.86
C GLY A 107 5.35 -33.76 -6.03
N HIS A 108 5.53 -32.46 -5.78
CA HIS A 108 6.84 -31.79 -5.78
C HIS A 108 7.44 -31.67 -4.38
N ARG A 109 8.66 -31.16 -4.31
CA ARG A 109 9.37 -30.90 -3.06
C ARG A 109 9.65 -29.41 -2.86
N VAL A 110 9.82 -29.02 -1.59
CA VAL A 110 10.20 -27.66 -1.19
C VAL A 110 11.53 -27.75 -0.44
N GLY A 111 12.54 -27.08 -0.97
CA GLY A 111 13.81 -26.90 -0.27
C GLY A 111 13.73 -25.72 0.70
N VAL A 112 14.26 -25.91 1.90
CA VAL A 112 14.42 -24.86 2.91
C VAL A 112 15.90 -24.78 3.25
N LEU A 113 16.52 -23.62 3.00
CA LEU A 113 17.89 -23.35 3.37
C LEU A 113 17.87 -22.39 4.56
N TYR A 114 18.33 -22.84 5.71
CA TYR A 114 18.49 -22.05 6.92
C TYR A 114 19.92 -21.52 6.96
N ILE A 115 20.09 -20.20 7.03
CA ILE A 115 21.36 -19.50 6.88
C ILE A 115 21.61 -18.71 8.16
N ASP A 116 22.71 -19.01 8.87
CA ASP A 116 23.15 -18.35 10.09
C ASP A 116 24.51 -17.69 9.85
N LEU A 117 24.65 -16.42 10.20
CA LEU A 117 25.89 -15.67 9.99
C LEU A 117 26.91 -15.96 11.11
N ASP A 118 27.99 -16.61 10.75
CA ASP A 118 29.03 -16.97 11.70
C ASP A 118 29.65 -15.71 12.32
N ARG A 119 29.72 -15.68 13.65
CA ARG A 119 30.35 -14.61 14.43
C ARG A 119 29.75 -13.22 14.24
N PHE A 120 28.49 -13.10 13.79
CA PHE A 120 27.81 -11.81 13.64
C PHE A 120 27.90 -10.93 14.91
N LYS A 121 27.74 -11.54 16.08
CA LYS A 121 27.90 -10.86 17.37
C LYS A 121 29.26 -10.22 17.51
N THR A 122 30.34 -10.85 17.03
CA THR A 122 31.70 -10.29 17.08
C THR A 122 31.81 -9.01 16.26
N VAL A 123 31.13 -8.94 15.11
CA VAL A 123 31.06 -7.73 14.29
C VAL A 123 30.37 -6.59 15.05
N ASN A 124 29.21 -6.90 15.67
CA ASN A 124 28.48 -5.93 16.50
C ASN A 124 29.31 -5.42 17.68
N ASP A 125 30.00 -6.34 18.38
CA ASP A 125 30.81 -5.98 19.54
C ASP A 125 32.06 -5.15 19.15
N ALA A 126 32.62 -5.38 17.96
CA ALA A 126 33.83 -4.68 17.48
C ALA A 126 33.54 -3.36 16.76
N LEU A 127 32.42 -3.26 16.00
CA LEU A 127 32.13 -2.12 15.10
C LEU A 127 30.81 -1.44 15.44
N GLY A 128 30.05 -1.97 16.41
CA GLY A 128 28.77 -1.42 16.82
C GLY A 128 27.59 -1.91 15.97
N HIS A 129 26.38 -1.77 16.51
CA HIS A 129 25.14 -2.27 15.89
C HIS A 129 24.85 -1.70 14.51
N ARG A 130 25.23 -0.45 14.24
CA ARG A 130 25.03 0.16 12.91
C ARG A 130 25.82 -0.57 11.81
N ALA A 131 27.04 -1.01 12.13
CA ALA A 131 27.85 -1.79 11.20
C ALA A 131 27.26 -3.19 11.00
N GLY A 132 26.72 -3.80 12.06
CA GLY A 132 25.97 -5.07 11.97
C GLY A 132 24.70 -4.95 11.15
N ASP A 133 23.93 -3.87 11.31
CA ASP A 133 22.75 -3.62 10.51
C ASP A 133 23.10 -3.50 9.02
N HIS A 134 24.13 -2.73 8.68
CA HIS A 134 24.61 -2.60 7.31
C HIS A 134 25.13 -3.94 6.74
N LEU A 135 25.82 -4.73 7.56
CA LEU A 135 26.21 -6.11 7.17
C LEU A 135 24.98 -6.95 6.80
N LEU A 136 23.94 -6.92 7.61
CA LEU A 136 22.71 -7.66 7.35
C LEU A 136 22.00 -7.21 6.06
N GLU A 137 21.95 -5.91 5.78
CA GLU A 137 21.43 -5.36 4.52
C GLU A 137 22.20 -5.90 3.31
N VAL A 138 23.55 -5.86 3.37
CA VAL A 138 24.41 -6.36 2.30
C VAL A 138 24.25 -7.87 2.10
N VAL A 139 24.23 -8.64 3.18
CA VAL A 139 24.06 -10.09 3.10
C VAL A 139 22.68 -10.45 2.54
N ALA A 140 21.62 -9.78 2.98
CA ALA A 140 20.28 -10.00 2.47
C ALA A 140 20.18 -9.77 0.95
N ASP A 141 20.76 -8.68 0.45
CA ASP A 141 20.85 -8.36 -0.97
C ASP A 141 21.70 -9.40 -1.75
N ARG A 142 22.84 -9.86 -1.18
CA ARG A 142 23.66 -10.92 -1.77
C ARG A 142 22.88 -12.23 -1.90
N VAL A 143 22.20 -12.66 -0.84
CA VAL A 143 21.36 -13.87 -0.84
C VAL A 143 20.26 -13.75 -1.88
N GLN A 144 19.53 -12.65 -1.90
CA GLN A 144 18.42 -12.43 -2.84
C GLN A 144 18.88 -12.51 -4.30
N ARG A 145 20.05 -11.95 -4.65
CA ARG A 145 20.59 -11.99 -6.02
C ARG A 145 20.98 -13.39 -6.49
N VAL A 146 21.37 -14.26 -5.59
CA VAL A 146 21.81 -15.62 -5.90
C VAL A 146 20.62 -16.59 -6.03
N LEU A 147 19.51 -16.29 -5.39
CA LEU A 147 18.34 -17.15 -5.39
C LEU A 147 17.67 -17.24 -6.76
N PRO A 148 17.10 -18.41 -7.13
CA PRO A 148 16.25 -18.53 -8.30
C PRO A 148 14.98 -17.67 -8.14
N ARG A 149 14.36 -17.31 -9.29
CA ARG A 149 13.21 -16.37 -9.29
C ARG A 149 11.99 -16.84 -8.51
N ASN A 150 11.80 -18.15 -8.39
CA ASN A 150 10.70 -18.76 -7.64
C ASN A 150 11.01 -18.96 -6.17
N ALA A 151 12.23 -18.68 -5.72
CA ALA A 151 12.59 -18.79 -4.33
C ALA A 151 12.26 -17.51 -3.55
N THR A 152 11.90 -17.70 -2.29
CA THR A 152 11.55 -16.61 -1.38
C THR A 152 12.57 -16.50 -0.25
N PRO A 153 13.34 -15.40 -0.15
CA PRO A 153 14.19 -15.13 1.00
C PRO A 153 13.40 -14.53 2.16
N GLY A 154 13.79 -14.89 3.38
CA GLY A 154 13.25 -14.35 4.61
C GLY A 154 14.33 -14.12 5.66
N ARG A 155 14.02 -13.30 6.66
CA ARG A 155 14.81 -13.10 7.88
C ARG A 155 13.97 -13.46 9.09
N LEU A 156 14.43 -14.40 9.88
CA LEU A 156 13.69 -14.88 11.05
C LEU A 156 13.95 -14.04 12.30
N GLY A 157 15.09 -13.35 12.34
CA GLY A 157 15.50 -12.44 13.40
C GLY A 157 17.01 -12.51 13.63
N GLY A 158 17.60 -11.48 14.22
CA GLY A 158 19.05 -11.45 14.44
C GLY A 158 19.83 -11.62 13.13
N ASP A 159 20.67 -12.62 13.09
CA ASP A 159 21.54 -13.06 11.99
C ASP A 159 21.00 -14.27 11.21
N GLU A 160 19.78 -14.70 11.51
CA GLU A 160 19.13 -15.85 10.89
C GLU A 160 18.35 -15.48 9.63
N LEU A 161 18.77 -16.01 8.48
CA LEU A 161 18.06 -15.90 7.21
C LEU A 161 17.57 -17.28 6.76
N VAL A 162 16.59 -17.29 5.88
CA VAL A 162 16.06 -18.51 5.31
C VAL A 162 15.78 -18.29 3.82
N ALA A 163 15.88 -19.34 3.01
CA ALA A 163 15.39 -19.31 1.63
C ALA A 163 14.47 -20.51 1.41
N ILE A 164 13.26 -20.24 0.92
CA ILE A 164 12.27 -21.24 0.54
C ILE A 164 12.37 -21.42 -0.97
N VAL A 165 12.57 -22.65 -1.43
CA VAL A 165 12.80 -23.00 -2.84
C VAL A 165 11.74 -24.02 -3.28
N PRO A 166 10.61 -23.59 -3.86
CA PRO A 166 9.62 -24.51 -4.42
C PRO A 166 10.17 -25.30 -5.61
N GLY A 167 9.70 -26.55 -5.80
CA GLY A 167 10.14 -27.41 -6.89
C GLY A 167 11.58 -27.91 -6.73
N ALA A 168 12.04 -28.10 -5.49
CA ALA A 168 13.39 -28.56 -5.16
C ALA A 168 13.52 -30.08 -5.22
N ASP A 169 13.18 -30.68 -6.35
CA ASP A 169 13.19 -32.12 -6.57
C ASP A 169 14.61 -32.68 -6.70
N ASP A 170 15.57 -31.85 -7.07
CA ASP A 170 16.98 -32.21 -7.16
C ASP A 170 17.76 -31.74 -5.93
N HIS A 171 18.12 -32.71 -5.07
CA HIS A 171 18.93 -32.46 -3.87
C HIS A 171 20.32 -31.87 -4.20
N HIS A 172 20.94 -32.29 -5.33
CA HIS A 172 22.23 -31.76 -5.75
C HIS A 172 22.15 -30.27 -6.10
N ALA A 173 21.09 -29.85 -6.77
CA ALA A 173 20.84 -28.44 -7.08
C ALA A 173 20.70 -27.57 -5.82
N LEU A 174 20.09 -28.10 -4.74
CA LEU A 174 20.02 -27.41 -3.45
C LEU A 174 21.39 -27.26 -2.79
N LEU A 175 22.22 -28.32 -2.83
CA LEU A 175 23.60 -28.28 -2.33
C LEU A 175 24.45 -27.24 -3.08
N GLU A 176 24.31 -27.20 -4.40
CA GLU A 176 25.01 -26.21 -5.24
C GLU A 176 24.52 -24.78 -4.91
N LEU A 177 23.22 -24.59 -4.70
CA LEU A 177 22.65 -23.32 -4.30
C LEU A 177 23.19 -22.86 -2.95
N ALA A 178 23.20 -23.75 -1.93
CA ALA A 178 23.76 -23.46 -0.63
C ALA A 178 25.25 -23.08 -0.71
N ALA A 179 26.04 -23.84 -1.47
CA ALA A 179 27.45 -23.53 -1.69
C ALA A 179 27.64 -22.17 -2.39
N ARG A 180 26.79 -21.82 -3.33
CA ARG A 180 26.80 -20.52 -4.02
C ARG A 180 26.44 -19.38 -3.06
N ILE A 181 25.42 -19.55 -2.23
CA ILE A 181 25.06 -18.59 -1.18
C ILE A 181 26.24 -18.38 -0.24
N GLY A 182 26.83 -19.47 0.29
CA GLY A 182 27.96 -19.40 1.21
C GLY A 182 29.15 -18.63 0.62
N ARG A 183 29.49 -18.88 -0.65
CA ARG A 183 30.56 -18.13 -1.34
C ARG A 183 30.23 -16.64 -1.47
N THR A 184 29.02 -16.30 -1.87
CA THR A 184 28.61 -14.90 -2.08
C THR A 184 28.48 -14.13 -0.76
N VAL A 185 28.02 -14.79 0.30
CA VAL A 185 28.02 -14.19 1.66
C VAL A 185 29.43 -13.89 2.13
N SER A 186 30.39 -14.80 1.84
CA SER A 186 31.79 -14.67 2.27
C SER A 186 32.62 -13.70 1.44
N GLU A 187 32.06 -13.06 0.41
CA GLU A 187 32.76 -12.00 -0.32
C GLU A 187 33.11 -10.84 0.63
N PRO A 188 34.32 -10.29 0.56
CA PRO A 188 34.72 -9.16 1.39
C PRO A 188 33.74 -7.98 1.29
N LEU A 189 33.49 -7.32 2.39
CA LEU A 189 32.76 -6.06 2.41
C LEU A 189 33.48 -5.00 3.24
N HIS A 190 33.26 -3.72 2.91
CA HIS A 190 33.86 -2.63 3.62
C HIS A 190 32.83 -1.96 4.53
N LEU A 191 33.06 -2.02 5.84
CA LEU A 191 32.27 -1.35 6.86
C LEU A 191 33.12 -0.30 7.55
N ASP A 192 32.70 0.96 7.51
CA ASP A 192 33.41 2.10 8.12
C ASP A 192 34.91 2.14 7.76
N GLY A 193 35.25 1.84 6.49
CA GLY A 193 36.62 1.84 5.98
C GLY A 193 37.46 0.63 6.37
N ARG A 194 36.90 -0.38 7.00
CA ARG A 194 37.53 -1.65 7.34
C ARG A 194 36.96 -2.77 6.49
N GLU A 195 37.83 -3.64 6.00
CA GLU A 195 37.44 -4.87 5.34
C GLU A 195 36.97 -5.88 6.39
N VAL A 196 35.76 -6.38 6.19
CA VAL A 196 35.12 -7.39 7.06
C VAL A 196 34.79 -8.61 6.22
N ASN A 197 35.18 -9.78 6.73
CA ASN A 197 34.88 -11.07 6.15
C ASN A 197 33.97 -11.83 7.13
N VAL A 198 32.82 -12.29 6.65
CA VAL A 198 31.90 -13.14 7.39
C VAL A 198 31.68 -14.42 6.61
N SER A 199 31.33 -15.48 7.29
CA SER A 199 30.85 -16.73 6.68
C SER A 199 29.44 -17.01 7.14
N ALA A 200 28.82 -18.02 6.54
CA ALA A 200 27.51 -18.48 6.97
C ALA A 200 27.50 -20.01 7.07
N SER A 201 26.89 -20.48 8.13
CA SER A 201 26.51 -21.89 8.28
C SER A 201 25.15 -22.11 7.64
N ILE A 202 25.02 -23.11 6.75
CA ILE A 202 23.79 -23.33 5.99
C ILE A 202 23.29 -24.74 6.24
N GLY A 203 22.11 -24.85 6.85
CA GLY A 203 21.34 -26.08 6.96
C GLY A 203 20.35 -26.23 5.82
N ILE A 204 20.11 -27.46 5.34
CA ILE A 204 19.17 -27.76 4.26
C ILE A 204 18.17 -28.78 4.78
N ALA A 205 16.89 -28.52 4.53
CA ALA A 205 15.79 -29.45 4.71
C ALA A 205 14.94 -29.52 3.44
N VAL A 206 14.31 -30.66 3.19
CA VAL A 206 13.44 -30.89 2.03
C VAL A 206 12.08 -31.38 2.50
N GLY A 207 11.07 -30.57 2.34
CA GLY A 207 9.70 -30.96 2.63
C GLY A 207 9.05 -31.64 1.43
N PRO A 208 8.16 -32.66 1.66
CA PRO A 208 7.73 -33.15 2.97
C PRO A 208 8.64 -34.23 3.60
N ASP A 209 9.73 -34.61 2.94
CA ASP A 209 10.55 -35.79 3.36
C ASP A 209 11.20 -35.62 4.75
N ASP A 210 11.77 -34.43 5.05
CA ASP A 210 12.41 -34.09 6.32
C ASP A 210 11.45 -33.48 7.35
N GLY A 211 10.27 -33.06 6.91
CA GLY A 211 9.22 -32.46 7.73
C GLY A 211 8.10 -31.90 6.88
N ASP A 212 6.90 -31.94 7.41
CA ASP A 212 5.68 -31.56 6.69
C ASP A 212 4.93 -30.36 7.30
N HIS A 213 5.54 -29.70 8.27
CA HIS A 213 5.02 -28.49 8.96
C HIS A 213 6.08 -27.39 8.98
N ALA A 214 5.58 -26.11 8.99
CA ALA A 214 6.38 -24.89 9.09
C ALA A 214 6.81 -24.59 10.53
#